data_53375805045f78bf895d89d258b05918
#
_entry.id   53375805045f78bf895d89d258b05918
#
_cell.length_a   1.000
_cell.length_b   1.000
_cell.length_c   1.000
_cell.angle_alpha   90.00
_cell.angle_beta   90.00
_cell.angle_gamma   90.00
#
_symmetry.space_group_name_H-M   'P 1'
#
loop_
_entity.id
_entity.type
_entity.pdbx_description
1 polymer ?
#
loop_
_entity_poly.entity_id
_entity_poly.type
_entity_poly.pdbx_seq_one_letter_code
_entity_poly.pdbx_strand_id
1 'polypeptide(L)'
;MFTCIVASVWAWQQPPIFAEHNLVVSFANLGKERVLTLVAALFVHANVLHLVGNVLFLFVFGNTLEKTVGPGKHLMVFFTGGILSFILSLPFMPHGTGMLGASAAIFTLAACVMLVSPLKFSWLFLAPQGLVAIIYFVYNVVVVAEKSRIPGYDPHVAYVAHIIGFVIGIPFGIAFSDRWKRNFLITLILFGIYLVLLSGAWRTLFR
;
A
#
# COMPACT_ATOMS: atom_id res chain seq x y z
N MET A 1 3.98 -13.43 1.62
CA MET A 1 4.61 -13.44 0.29
C MET A 1 4.36 -14.74 -0.46
N PHE A 2 4.77 -15.87 0.07
CA PHE A 2 4.52 -17.17 -0.57
C PHE A 2 3.03 -17.39 -0.91
N THR A 3 2.13 -17.11 0.02
CA THR A 3 0.67 -17.19 -0.18
C THR A 3 0.20 -16.33 -1.37
N CYS A 4 0.73 -15.11 -1.53
CA CYS A 4 0.38 -14.25 -2.68
C CYS A 4 0.79 -14.89 -4.01
N ILE A 5 1.98 -15.48 -4.07
CA ILE A 5 2.48 -16.16 -5.28
C ILE A 5 1.58 -17.36 -5.63
N VAL A 6 1.36 -18.25 -4.67
CA VAL A 6 0.57 -19.47 -4.90
C VAL A 6 -0.87 -19.12 -5.24
N ALA A 7 -1.50 -18.20 -4.48
CA ALA A 7 -2.89 -17.79 -4.72
C ALA A 7 -3.06 -17.11 -6.09
N SER A 8 -2.12 -16.25 -6.50
CA SER A 8 -2.19 -15.58 -7.81
C SER A 8 -2.01 -16.55 -8.96
N VAL A 9 -1.00 -17.44 -8.90
CA VAL A 9 -0.77 -18.44 -9.94
C VAL A 9 -1.97 -19.37 -10.08
N TRP A 10 -2.58 -19.79 -8.96
CA TRP A 10 -3.79 -20.58 -8.97
C TRP A 10 -4.98 -19.79 -9.56
N ALA A 11 -5.17 -18.51 -9.16
CA ALA A 11 -6.26 -17.68 -9.62
C ALA A 11 -6.22 -17.42 -11.13
N TRP A 12 -5.02 -17.27 -11.72
CA TRP A 12 -4.85 -17.09 -13.17
C TRP A 12 -5.26 -18.31 -14.01
N GLN A 13 -5.40 -19.47 -13.38
CA GLN A 13 -5.86 -20.71 -14.03
C GLN A 13 -7.39 -20.89 -13.92
N GLN A 14 -8.08 -20.04 -13.16
CA GLN A 14 -9.52 -20.14 -12.95
C GLN A 14 -10.28 -19.47 -14.09
N PRO A 15 -11.53 -19.91 -14.37
CA PRO A 15 -12.42 -19.20 -15.30
C PRO A 15 -12.61 -17.74 -14.86
N PRO A 16 -12.64 -16.76 -15.80
CA PRO A 16 -12.80 -15.34 -15.46
C PRO A 16 -14.01 -15.05 -14.56
N ILE A 17 -15.14 -15.69 -14.82
CA ILE A 17 -16.36 -15.53 -14.01
C ILE A 17 -16.13 -15.98 -12.56
N PHE A 18 -15.40 -17.08 -12.35
CA PHE A 18 -15.07 -17.55 -11.00
C PHE A 18 -14.18 -16.52 -10.28
N ALA A 19 -13.13 -16.05 -10.94
CA ALA A 19 -12.20 -15.07 -10.38
C ALA A 19 -12.93 -13.77 -10.02
N GLU A 20 -13.74 -13.23 -10.91
CA GLU A 20 -14.50 -12.01 -10.69
C GLU A 20 -15.46 -12.14 -9.49
N HIS A 21 -16.15 -13.26 -9.39
CA HIS A 21 -17.15 -13.47 -8.34
C HIS A 21 -16.56 -13.78 -6.97
N ASN A 22 -15.44 -14.47 -6.88
CA ASN A 22 -14.93 -15.02 -5.62
C ASN A 22 -13.64 -14.37 -5.13
N LEU A 23 -12.89 -13.70 -6.02
CA LEU A 23 -11.54 -13.19 -5.72
C LEU A 23 -11.41 -11.67 -5.88
N VAL A 24 -12.47 -10.99 -6.36
CA VAL A 24 -12.47 -9.54 -6.58
C VAL A 24 -13.49 -8.88 -5.68
N VAL A 25 -13.06 -7.87 -4.92
CA VAL A 25 -13.95 -7.08 -4.06
C VAL A 25 -14.64 -6.00 -4.89
N SER A 26 -15.97 -6.08 -4.99
CA SER A 26 -16.82 -5.10 -5.68
C SER A 26 -18.15 -4.96 -4.94
N PHE A 27 -18.93 -3.94 -5.27
CA PHE A 27 -20.30 -3.83 -4.72
C PHE A 27 -21.15 -5.06 -4.97
N ALA A 28 -21.03 -5.68 -6.16
CA ALA A 28 -21.78 -6.86 -6.53
C ALA A 28 -21.40 -8.09 -5.67
N ASN A 29 -20.19 -8.11 -5.12
CA ASN A 29 -19.63 -9.26 -4.42
C ASN A 29 -19.65 -9.14 -2.88
N LEU A 30 -20.18 -8.05 -2.30
CA LEU A 30 -20.31 -7.86 -0.85
C LEU A 30 -21.56 -8.47 -0.22
N GLY A 31 -22.23 -9.40 -0.89
CA GLY A 31 -23.33 -10.18 -0.31
C GLY A 31 -22.85 -11.12 0.81
N LYS A 32 -23.79 -11.57 1.66
CA LYS A 32 -23.52 -12.38 2.87
C LYS A 32 -22.63 -13.62 2.65
N GLU A 33 -22.65 -14.19 1.46
CA GLU A 33 -21.90 -15.42 1.13
C GLU A 33 -20.45 -15.15 0.71
N ARG A 34 -20.04 -13.87 0.60
CA ARG A 34 -18.76 -13.48 -0.01
C ARG A 34 -17.85 -12.65 0.90
N VAL A 35 -18.07 -12.67 2.21
CA VAL A 35 -17.16 -12.03 3.18
C VAL A 35 -15.74 -12.60 3.05
N LEU A 36 -15.58 -13.86 2.70
CA LEU A 36 -14.28 -14.50 2.45
C LEU A 36 -13.52 -13.87 1.28
N THR A 37 -14.22 -13.25 0.33
CA THR A 37 -13.59 -12.52 -0.79
C THR A 37 -12.73 -11.35 -0.29
N LEU A 38 -13.10 -10.68 0.80
CA LEU A 38 -12.29 -9.61 1.40
C LEU A 38 -10.90 -10.10 1.82
N VAL A 39 -10.82 -11.34 2.28
CA VAL A 39 -9.54 -11.96 2.67
C VAL A 39 -8.83 -12.53 1.46
N ALA A 40 -9.53 -13.26 0.60
CA ALA A 40 -8.94 -13.91 -0.58
C ALA A 40 -8.34 -12.88 -1.55
N ALA A 41 -9.04 -11.77 -1.78
CA ALA A 41 -8.59 -10.69 -2.65
C ALA A 41 -7.25 -10.08 -2.24
N LEU A 42 -6.89 -10.10 -0.95
CA LEU A 42 -5.59 -9.61 -0.48
C LEU A 42 -4.41 -10.45 -1.01
N PHE A 43 -4.64 -11.68 -1.41
CA PHE A 43 -3.58 -12.59 -1.83
C PHE A 43 -3.53 -12.82 -3.34
N VAL A 44 -4.53 -12.36 -4.07
CA VAL A 44 -4.63 -12.54 -5.53
C VAL A 44 -4.26 -11.24 -6.24
N HIS A 45 -3.55 -11.34 -7.36
CA HIS A 45 -3.06 -10.20 -8.14
C HIS A 45 -3.47 -10.35 -9.61
N ALA A 46 -3.75 -9.21 -10.28
CA ALA A 46 -4.27 -9.18 -11.63
C ALA A 46 -3.29 -9.76 -12.67
N ASN A 47 -1.99 -9.53 -12.47
CA ASN A 47 -0.93 -9.96 -13.38
C ASN A 47 0.42 -10.10 -12.66
N VAL A 48 1.42 -10.59 -13.40
CA VAL A 48 2.78 -10.82 -12.86
C VAL A 48 3.42 -9.54 -12.33
N LEU A 49 3.29 -8.42 -13.06
CA LEU A 49 3.90 -7.15 -12.65
C LEU A 49 3.28 -6.64 -11.34
N HIS A 50 1.95 -6.73 -11.23
CA HIS A 50 1.21 -6.38 -10.01
C HIS A 50 1.63 -7.27 -8.82
N LEU A 51 1.78 -8.58 -9.04
CA LEU A 51 2.25 -9.52 -8.03
C LEU A 51 3.67 -9.19 -7.57
N VAL A 52 4.61 -9.04 -8.52
CA VAL A 52 6.02 -8.76 -8.21
C VAL A 52 6.16 -7.45 -7.43
N GLY A 53 5.49 -6.38 -7.88
CA GLY A 53 5.48 -5.10 -7.15
C GLY A 53 5.01 -5.27 -5.71
N ASN A 54 3.87 -5.93 -5.51
CA ASN A 54 3.33 -6.16 -4.17
C ASN A 54 4.26 -7.01 -3.29
N VAL A 55 4.84 -8.07 -3.82
CA VAL A 55 5.78 -8.94 -3.08
C VAL A 55 7.02 -8.17 -2.64
N LEU A 56 7.59 -7.32 -3.52
CA LEU A 56 8.76 -6.50 -3.19
C LEU A 56 8.44 -5.46 -2.09
N PHE A 57 7.33 -4.76 -2.19
CA PHE A 57 6.91 -3.80 -1.16
C PHE A 57 6.55 -4.50 0.16
N LEU A 58 5.85 -5.63 0.09
CA LEU A 58 5.54 -6.43 1.27
C LEU A 58 6.80 -6.98 1.94
N PHE A 59 7.82 -7.37 1.15
CA PHE A 59 9.11 -7.76 1.68
C PHE A 59 9.77 -6.61 2.47
N VAL A 60 9.77 -5.40 1.93
CA VAL A 60 10.41 -4.25 2.56
C VAL A 60 9.66 -3.81 3.82
N PHE A 61 8.39 -3.44 3.68
CA PHE A 61 7.63 -2.88 4.79
C PHE A 61 7.14 -3.94 5.77
N GLY A 62 6.69 -5.09 5.26
CA GLY A 62 6.22 -6.20 6.10
C GLY A 62 7.32 -6.74 6.99
N ASN A 63 8.49 -7.07 6.43
CA ASN A 63 9.62 -7.58 7.19
C ASN A 63 10.14 -6.57 8.23
N THR A 64 10.13 -5.26 7.89
CA THR A 64 10.54 -4.23 8.86
C THR A 64 9.53 -4.12 10.00
N LEU A 65 8.25 -4.08 9.69
CA LEU A 65 7.23 -3.98 10.74
C LEU A 65 7.22 -5.24 11.62
N GLU A 66 7.24 -6.43 11.03
CA GLU A 66 7.27 -7.69 11.76
C GLU A 66 8.44 -7.76 12.74
N LYS A 67 9.66 -7.39 12.29
CA LYS A 67 10.84 -7.35 13.16
C LYS A 67 10.76 -6.28 14.25
N THR A 68 10.00 -5.22 14.05
CA THR A 68 9.90 -4.09 14.99
C THR A 68 8.83 -4.32 16.05
N VAL A 69 7.66 -4.83 15.66
CA VAL A 69 6.49 -4.93 16.56
C VAL A 69 6.04 -6.37 16.81
N GLY A 70 6.63 -7.34 16.16
CA GLY A 70 6.31 -8.76 16.25
C GLY A 70 5.25 -9.21 15.23
N PRO A 71 5.17 -10.57 14.98
CA PRO A 71 4.32 -11.12 13.92
C PRO A 71 2.82 -10.90 14.15
N GLY A 72 2.34 -10.99 15.38
CA GLY A 72 0.92 -10.81 15.69
C GLY A 72 0.42 -9.41 15.35
N LYS A 73 1.15 -8.36 15.76
CA LYS A 73 0.82 -6.97 15.43
C LYS A 73 0.96 -6.69 13.92
N HIS A 74 1.98 -7.25 13.28
CA HIS A 74 2.15 -7.15 11.83
C HIS A 74 0.94 -7.73 11.09
N LEU A 75 0.49 -8.95 11.41
CA LEU A 75 -0.68 -9.56 10.80
C LEU A 75 -1.96 -8.77 11.07
N MET A 76 -2.14 -8.26 12.30
CA MET A 76 -3.27 -7.41 12.65
C MET A 76 -3.31 -6.17 11.75
N VAL A 77 -2.19 -5.46 11.58
CA VAL A 77 -2.11 -4.27 10.70
C VAL A 77 -2.41 -4.63 9.25
N PHE A 78 -1.83 -5.73 8.76
CA PHE A 78 -2.01 -6.19 7.38
C PHE A 78 -3.49 -6.49 7.08
N PHE A 79 -4.14 -7.34 7.88
CA PHE A 79 -5.53 -7.74 7.63
C PHE A 79 -6.51 -6.60 7.89
N THR A 80 -6.38 -5.89 9.02
CA THR A 80 -7.26 -4.75 9.33
C THR A 80 -7.12 -3.67 8.26
N GLY A 81 -5.89 -3.31 7.91
CA GLY A 81 -5.62 -2.30 6.89
C GLY A 81 -6.19 -2.68 5.53
N GLY A 82 -5.90 -3.88 5.06
CA GLY A 82 -6.36 -4.34 3.75
C GLY A 82 -7.89 -4.46 3.66
N ILE A 83 -8.53 -5.12 4.63
CA ILE A 83 -9.97 -5.33 4.65
C ILE A 83 -10.73 -4.00 4.78
N LEU A 84 -10.35 -3.15 5.73
CA LEU A 84 -11.01 -1.85 5.90
C LEU A 84 -10.79 -0.95 4.69
N SER A 85 -9.60 -0.98 4.07
CA SER A 85 -9.34 -0.21 2.85
C SER A 85 -10.25 -0.63 1.71
N PHE A 86 -10.47 -1.93 1.50
CA PHE A 86 -11.41 -2.39 0.50
C PHE A 86 -12.82 -1.87 0.78
N ILE A 87 -13.33 -2.07 2.00
CA ILE A 87 -14.69 -1.66 2.38
C ILE A 87 -14.87 -0.14 2.22
N LEU A 88 -13.96 0.64 2.76
CA LEU A 88 -14.06 2.11 2.75
C LEU A 88 -13.81 2.72 1.37
N SER A 89 -13.18 1.99 0.45
CA SER A 89 -12.94 2.46 -0.92
C SER A 89 -14.11 2.23 -1.85
N LEU A 90 -15.01 1.30 -1.55
CA LEU A 90 -16.12 0.95 -2.43
C LEU A 90 -16.95 2.14 -2.91
N PRO A 91 -17.33 3.13 -2.05
CA PRO A 91 -18.11 4.28 -2.50
C PRO A 91 -17.43 5.14 -3.56
N PHE A 92 -16.10 5.01 -3.70
CA PHE A 92 -15.29 5.78 -4.64
C PHE A 92 -14.94 5.01 -5.92
N MET A 93 -15.31 3.72 -5.99
CA MET A 93 -15.02 2.88 -7.15
C MET A 93 -16.07 3.06 -8.24
N PRO A 94 -15.67 3.15 -9.52
CA PRO A 94 -16.59 3.14 -10.62
C PRO A 94 -17.45 1.86 -10.63
N HIS A 95 -18.71 1.97 -11.05
CA HIS A 95 -19.58 0.82 -11.19
C HIS A 95 -18.98 -0.23 -12.15
N GLY A 96 -19.06 -1.50 -11.78
CA GLY A 96 -18.52 -2.61 -12.57
C GLY A 96 -17.01 -2.82 -12.42
N THR A 97 -16.33 -2.03 -11.59
CA THR A 97 -14.92 -2.27 -11.24
C THR A 97 -14.80 -3.00 -9.91
N GLY A 98 -13.64 -3.62 -9.70
CA GLY A 98 -13.36 -4.31 -8.46
C GLY A 98 -11.90 -4.18 -8.05
N MET A 99 -11.63 -4.57 -6.81
CA MET A 99 -10.31 -4.45 -6.17
C MET A 99 -9.77 -5.82 -5.80
N LEU A 100 -8.47 -6.01 -5.99
CA LEU A 100 -7.70 -7.16 -5.52
C LEU A 100 -6.22 -6.76 -5.34
N GLY A 101 -5.49 -7.55 -4.58
CA GLY A 101 -4.07 -7.34 -4.29
C GLY A 101 -3.80 -6.91 -2.86
N ALA A 102 -2.59 -7.17 -2.39
CA ALA A 102 -2.13 -6.82 -1.05
C ALA A 102 -1.82 -5.32 -0.89
N SER A 103 -1.90 -4.53 -1.96
CA SER A 103 -1.34 -3.17 -2.00
C SER A 103 -1.92 -2.24 -0.94
N ALA A 104 -3.24 -2.23 -0.70
CA ALA A 104 -3.85 -1.40 0.33
C ALA A 104 -3.35 -1.77 1.75
N ALA A 105 -3.19 -3.06 2.05
CA ALA A 105 -2.56 -3.54 3.28
C ALA A 105 -1.09 -3.11 3.36
N ILE A 106 -0.35 -3.15 2.26
CA ILE A 106 1.06 -2.71 2.19
C ILE A 106 1.16 -1.21 2.47
N PHE A 107 0.25 -0.38 1.98
CA PHE A 107 0.21 1.05 2.32
C PHE A 107 -0.06 1.27 3.81
N THR A 108 -0.89 0.43 4.44
CA THR A 108 -1.09 0.45 5.91
C THR A 108 0.21 0.11 6.65
N LEU A 109 0.94 -0.93 6.20
CA LEU A 109 2.24 -1.28 6.75
C LEU A 109 3.27 -0.15 6.55
N ALA A 110 3.28 0.48 5.37
CA ALA A 110 4.21 1.57 5.04
C ALA A 110 4.01 2.79 5.94
N ALA A 111 2.76 3.20 6.19
CA ALA A 111 2.44 4.28 7.12
C ALA A 111 2.87 3.95 8.56
N CYS A 112 2.65 2.70 8.98
CA CYS A 112 3.09 2.24 10.30
C CYS A 112 4.63 2.27 10.41
N VAL A 113 5.36 1.74 9.41
CA VAL A 113 6.84 1.77 9.34
C VAL A 113 7.38 3.19 9.35
N MET A 114 6.74 4.11 8.65
CA MET A 114 7.08 5.53 8.65
C MET A 114 7.11 6.12 10.07
N LEU A 115 6.20 5.69 10.94
CA LEU A 115 6.08 6.19 12.31
C LEU A 115 6.90 5.40 13.34
N VAL A 116 7.24 4.12 13.06
CA VAL A 116 8.00 3.31 14.01
C VAL A 116 9.49 3.23 13.68
N SER A 117 9.88 3.19 12.39
CA SER A 117 11.26 2.97 11.94
C SER A 117 11.60 3.71 10.64
N PRO A 118 11.43 5.05 10.55
CA PRO A 118 11.54 5.80 9.29
C PRO A 118 12.93 5.73 8.66
N LEU A 119 13.99 5.64 9.48
CA LEU A 119 15.38 5.62 9.01
C LEU A 119 15.86 4.22 8.61
N LYS A 120 15.03 3.18 8.74
CA LYS A 120 15.41 1.85 8.26
C LYS A 120 15.69 1.91 6.76
N PHE A 121 16.95 1.65 6.38
CA PHE A 121 17.36 1.71 4.99
C PHE A 121 16.84 0.51 4.20
N SER A 122 16.29 0.78 3.03
CA SER A 122 15.89 -0.24 2.06
C SER A 122 16.93 -0.30 0.94
N TRP A 123 17.63 -1.42 0.84
CA TRP A 123 18.56 -1.66 -0.26
C TRP A 123 17.86 -1.81 -1.61
N LEU A 124 16.58 -2.21 -1.60
CA LEU A 124 15.79 -2.31 -2.82
C LEU A 124 15.47 -0.93 -3.42
N PHE A 125 15.14 0.04 -2.57
CA PHE A 125 14.79 1.40 -3.00
C PHE A 125 15.94 2.39 -2.88
N LEU A 126 17.09 1.95 -2.34
CA LEU A 126 18.27 2.78 -2.05
C LEU A 126 17.92 4.03 -1.21
N ALA A 127 16.97 3.91 -0.32
CA ALA A 127 16.41 5.03 0.46
C ALA A 127 15.91 4.58 1.85
N PRO A 128 15.80 5.50 2.82
CA PRO A 128 15.10 5.27 4.07
C PRO A 128 13.62 4.95 3.83
N GLN A 129 13.08 3.96 4.54
CA GLN A 129 11.70 3.48 4.31
C GLN A 129 10.63 4.53 4.61
N GLY A 130 10.86 5.43 5.57
CA GLY A 130 9.95 6.56 5.80
C GLY A 130 9.83 7.47 4.59
N LEU A 131 10.96 7.76 3.91
CA LEU A 131 10.97 8.55 2.67
C LEU A 131 10.22 7.82 1.56
N VAL A 132 10.46 6.52 1.37
CA VAL A 132 9.74 5.72 0.37
C VAL A 132 8.24 5.74 0.64
N ALA A 133 7.82 5.54 1.89
CA ALA A 133 6.42 5.52 2.28
C ALA A 133 5.70 6.84 1.95
N ILE A 134 6.30 7.99 2.30
CA ILE A 134 5.68 9.30 2.06
C ILE A 134 5.65 9.65 0.56
N ILE A 135 6.70 9.32 -0.21
CA ILE A 135 6.72 9.53 -1.66
C ILE A 135 5.58 8.74 -2.33
N TYR A 136 5.41 7.46 -1.99
CA TYR A 136 4.34 6.65 -2.55
C TYR A 136 2.96 7.13 -2.14
N PHE A 137 2.79 7.59 -0.89
CA PHE A 137 1.54 8.21 -0.45
C PHE A 137 1.20 9.46 -1.26
N VAL A 138 2.15 10.41 -1.36
CA VAL A 138 1.97 11.65 -2.11
C VAL A 138 1.71 11.37 -3.59
N TYR A 139 2.43 10.41 -4.19
CA TYR A 139 2.17 9.97 -5.56
C TYR A 139 0.71 9.52 -5.75
N ASN A 140 0.17 8.68 -4.87
CA ASN A 140 -1.22 8.23 -4.97
C ASN A 140 -2.22 9.39 -4.82
N VAL A 141 -1.96 10.35 -3.91
CA VAL A 141 -2.80 11.55 -3.75
C VAL A 141 -2.80 12.38 -5.03
N VAL A 142 -1.63 12.63 -5.62
CA VAL A 142 -1.49 13.39 -6.87
C VAL A 142 -2.18 12.67 -8.03
N VAL A 143 -2.04 11.34 -8.14
CA VAL A 143 -2.72 10.55 -9.17
C VAL A 143 -4.23 10.64 -9.05
N VAL A 144 -4.78 10.58 -7.84
CA VAL A 144 -6.24 10.72 -7.63
C VAL A 144 -6.72 12.13 -8.00
N ALA A 145 -5.92 13.17 -7.70
CA ALA A 145 -6.26 14.56 -8.00
C ALA A 145 -6.16 14.87 -9.51
N GLU A 146 -5.10 14.42 -10.18
CA GLU A 146 -4.78 14.82 -11.56
C GLU A 146 -5.13 13.74 -12.61
N LYS A 147 -5.44 12.51 -12.18
CA LYS A 147 -5.86 11.37 -13.01
C LYS A 147 -5.07 11.26 -14.34
N SER A 148 -5.74 11.48 -15.46
CA SER A 148 -5.19 11.30 -16.82
C SER A 148 -4.03 12.24 -17.19
N ARG A 149 -3.67 13.21 -16.37
CA ARG A 149 -2.51 14.10 -16.60
C ARG A 149 -1.19 13.47 -16.15
N ILE A 150 -1.25 12.38 -15.38
CA ILE A 150 -0.05 11.73 -14.85
C ILE A 150 0.45 10.67 -15.84
N PRO A 151 1.70 10.75 -16.31
CA PRO A 151 2.29 9.69 -17.11
C PRO A 151 2.30 8.35 -16.32
N GLY A 152 1.85 7.28 -16.97
CA GLY A 152 1.76 5.96 -16.33
C GLY A 152 0.52 5.75 -15.44
N TYR A 153 -0.48 6.64 -15.53
CA TYR A 153 -1.78 6.40 -14.88
C TYR A 153 -2.42 5.10 -15.41
N ASP A 154 -2.71 4.20 -14.50
CA ASP A 154 -3.44 2.96 -14.80
C ASP A 154 -4.83 3.04 -14.14
N PRO A 155 -5.94 3.10 -14.90
CA PRO A 155 -7.29 3.18 -14.36
C PRO A 155 -7.71 1.92 -13.59
N HIS A 156 -6.98 0.81 -13.75
CA HIS A 156 -7.25 -0.44 -13.02
C HIS A 156 -6.61 -0.49 -11.62
N VAL A 157 -5.77 0.49 -11.27
CA VAL A 157 -5.17 0.59 -9.93
C VAL A 157 -6.10 1.34 -8.98
N ALA A 158 -6.39 0.75 -7.85
CA ALA A 158 -7.26 1.33 -6.82
C ALA A 158 -6.50 2.34 -5.92
N TYR A 159 -6.06 3.46 -6.50
CA TYR A 159 -5.28 4.50 -5.80
C TYR A 159 -5.96 5.02 -4.53
N VAL A 160 -7.30 5.14 -4.54
CA VAL A 160 -8.07 5.55 -3.36
C VAL A 160 -7.91 4.55 -2.22
N ALA A 161 -7.91 3.24 -2.52
CA ALA A 161 -7.69 2.21 -1.52
C ALA A 161 -6.29 2.29 -0.90
N HIS A 162 -5.28 2.68 -1.67
CA HIS A 162 -3.92 2.93 -1.17
C HIS A 162 -3.88 4.11 -0.18
N ILE A 163 -4.54 5.23 -0.52
CA ILE A 163 -4.63 6.42 0.34
C ILE A 163 -5.33 6.04 1.66
N ILE A 164 -6.48 5.37 1.56
CA ILE A 164 -7.24 4.93 2.74
C ILE A 164 -6.40 3.97 3.59
N GLY A 165 -5.72 3.00 2.97
CA GLY A 165 -4.81 2.08 3.66
C GLY A 165 -3.71 2.81 4.42
N PHE A 166 -3.09 3.80 3.80
CA PHE A 166 -2.07 4.60 4.45
C PHE A 166 -2.62 5.36 5.68
N VAL A 167 -3.78 5.99 5.53
CA VAL A 167 -4.45 6.71 6.63
C VAL A 167 -4.79 5.75 7.78
N ILE A 168 -5.28 4.53 7.50
CA ILE A 168 -5.55 3.50 8.51
C ILE A 168 -4.26 3.08 9.22
N GLY A 169 -3.11 3.11 8.57
CA GLY A 169 -1.83 2.75 9.18
C GLY A 169 -1.31 3.75 10.21
N ILE A 170 -1.73 5.02 10.15
CA ILE A 170 -1.29 6.09 11.07
C ILE A 170 -1.60 5.76 12.54
N PRO A 171 -2.85 5.46 12.94
CA PRO A 171 -3.15 5.12 14.33
C PRO A 171 -2.38 3.92 14.85
N PHE A 172 -2.11 2.91 14.04
CA PHE A 172 -1.24 1.79 14.42
C PHE A 172 0.19 2.24 14.67
N GLY A 173 0.75 3.06 13.80
CA GLY A 173 2.10 3.60 13.97
C GLY A 173 2.24 4.48 15.22
N ILE A 174 1.21 5.26 15.54
CA ILE A 174 1.13 6.04 16.78
C ILE A 174 1.10 5.13 17.99
N ALA A 175 0.27 4.09 17.97
CA ALA A 175 0.12 3.14 19.08
C ALA A 175 1.38 2.28 19.34
N PHE A 176 2.21 2.06 18.31
CA PHE A 176 3.39 1.20 18.40
C PHE A 176 4.71 1.96 18.63
N SER A 177 4.69 3.29 18.68
CA SER A 177 5.91 4.09 18.83
C SER A 177 5.70 5.32 19.70
N ASP A 178 6.29 5.34 20.90
CA ASP A 178 6.31 6.54 21.76
C ASP A 178 7.00 7.74 21.08
N ARG A 179 7.83 7.46 20.07
CA ARG A 179 8.59 8.46 19.32
C ARG A 179 7.96 8.83 17.98
N TRP A 180 6.69 8.51 17.74
CA TRP A 180 6.03 8.70 16.46
C TRP A 180 6.11 10.15 15.94
N LYS A 181 5.99 11.16 16.81
CA LYS A 181 6.11 12.59 16.42
C LYS A 181 7.49 12.91 15.85
N ARG A 182 8.55 12.45 16.54
CA ARG A 182 9.94 12.60 16.07
C ARG A 182 10.13 11.86 14.74
N ASN A 183 9.65 10.65 14.64
CA ASN A 183 9.80 9.82 13.44
C ASN A 183 9.05 10.41 12.23
N PHE A 184 7.87 10.98 12.48
CA PHE A 184 7.13 11.72 11.45
C PHE A 184 7.89 12.97 11.00
N LEU A 185 8.43 13.76 11.94
CA LEU A 185 9.25 14.94 11.62
C LEU A 185 10.49 14.55 10.80
N ILE A 186 11.19 13.49 11.16
CA ILE A 186 12.32 12.96 10.38
C ILE A 186 11.89 12.64 8.95
N THR A 187 10.76 11.99 8.78
CA THR A 187 10.22 11.68 7.44
C THR A 187 9.94 12.94 6.63
N LEU A 188 9.32 13.95 7.25
CA LEU A 188 9.05 15.24 6.58
C LEU A 188 10.33 15.97 6.18
N ILE A 189 11.36 15.96 7.03
CA ILE A 189 12.68 16.55 6.72
C ILE A 189 13.31 15.82 5.52
N LEU A 190 13.32 14.49 5.54
CA LEU A 190 13.85 13.69 4.42
C LEU A 190 13.08 13.97 3.13
N PHE A 191 11.77 14.09 3.21
CA PHE A 191 10.93 14.41 2.05
C PHE A 191 11.19 15.84 1.54
N GLY A 192 11.36 16.81 2.43
CA GLY A 192 11.76 18.18 2.06
C GLY A 192 13.12 18.22 1.35
N ILE A 193 14.12 17.53 1.88
CA ILE A 193 15.44 17.39 1.24
C ILE A 193 15.29 16.76 -0.16
N TYR A 194 14.51 15.68 -0.29
CA TYR A 194 14.24 15.03 -1.57
C TYR A 194 13.63 16.00 -2.59
N LEU A 195 12.64 16.81 -2.18
CA LEU A 195 12.02 17.81 -3.07
C LEU A 195 12.99 18.91 -3.49
N VAL A 196 13.86 19.40 -2.59
CA VAL A 196 14.91 20.38 -2.90
C VAL A 196 15.89 19.79 -3.93
N LEU A 197 16.31 18.56 -3.75
CA LEU A 197 17.20 17.88 -4.69
C LEU A 197 16.56 17.71 -6.08
N LEU A 198 15.29 17.32 -6.13
CA LEU A 198 14.54 17.18 -7.38
C LEU A 198 14.34 18.51 -8.12
N SER A 199 14.04 19.58 -7.39
CA SER A 199 13.80 20.90 -7.99
C SER A 199 15.06 21.53 -8.59
N GLY A 200 16.25 21.02 -8.27
CA GLY A 200 17.53 21.63 -8.65
C GLY A 200 17.82 22.95 -7.94
N ALA A 201 16.99 23.40 -7.00
CA ALA A 201 17.19 24.64 -6.23
C ALA A 201 18.52 24.69 -5.48
N TRP A 202 19.07 23.54 -5.10
CA TRP A 202 20.40 23.44 -4.48
C TRP A 202 21.52 24.02 -5.37
N ARG A 203 21.36 24.02 -6.70
CA ARG A 203 22.36 24.57 -7.64
C ARG A 203 22.56 26.07 -7.49
N THR A 204 21.55 26.78 -6.97
CA THR A 204 21.61 28.24 -6.74
C THR A 204 22.32 28.57 -5.43
N LEU A 205 22.43 27.61 -4.49
CA LEU A 205 23.09 27.81 -3.18
C LEU A 205 24.62 27.67 -3.26
N PHE A 206 25.13 27.09 -4.35
CA PHE A 206 26.57 26.82 -4.56
C PHE A 206 27.15 27.56 -5.78
N ARG A 207 26.44 28.56 -6.29
CA ARG A 207 26.91 29.57 -7.23
C ARG A 207 27.21 30.88 -6.53
#